data_674f95a03fb7b629e471c2e93faa82c6
#
_entry.id   674f95a03fb7b629e471c2e93faa82c6
#
_cell.length_a   1.000
_cell.length_b   1.000
_cell.length_c   1.000
_cell.angle_alpha   90.00
_cell.angle_beta   90.00
_cell.angle_gamma   90.00
#
_symmetry.space_group_name_H-M   'P 1'
#
loop_
_entity.id
_entity.type
_entity.pdbx_description
1 polymer ?
#
loop_
_entity_poly.entity_id
_entity_poly.type
_entity_poly.pdbx_seq_one_letter_code
_entity_poly.pdbx_strand_id
1 'polypeptide(L)'
;MLYSQWPERSGSRKDIADGVAVRTKSMARMAQKLAHIRKARGEFVSLLLQRLRGKPFFRQTMVSAADLEQGLTLVLPGIEAAGPFADAMVNGLASAVPGAVQIFYWGIPFPEGYLPNLMWLRRNRAKAAELAQMILRYQDRYPGRPVHIVANSGGAGPAIFAVELLPLDRKIDGLVFLGGAISSTYDLRGALRRLEKGIFNFYSHRDWIVLGVGTSLFGTSDRKPHIACGCVGFKRPTTNADPENLYAKLHQVKWKPALIDDCGHWGTHGFSASERYVRQYVAPWIAKK
;
A
#
# COMPACT_ATOMS: atom_id res chain seq x y z
N MET A 1 -40.66 -65.54 9.00
CA MET A 1 -41.29 -64.23 9.26
C MET A 1 -40.34 -63.41 10.12
N LEU A 2 -39.59 -62.52 9.53
CA LEU A 2 -38.78 -61.51 10.23
C LEU A 2 -38.95 -60.19 9.49
N TYR A 3 -39.90 -59.32 9.97
CA TYR A 3 -40.02 -57.97 9.52
C TYR A 3 -38.96 -57.14 10.26
N SER A 4 -37.99 -56.62 9.49
CA SER A 4 -37.02 -55.63 9.99
C SER A 4 -37.70 -54.26 10.12
N GLN A 5 -37.78 -53.73 11.33
CA GLN A 5 -38.20 -52.39 11.61
C GLN A 5 -37.13 -51.40 11.15
N TRP A 6 -37.50 -50.49 10.26
CA TRP A 6 -36.70 -49.29 9.93
C TRP A 6 -36.95 -48.24 10.99
N PRO A 7 -35.92 -47.60 11.55
CA PRO A 7 -36.15 -46.48 12.47
C PRO A 7 -36.67 -45.27 11.72
N GLU A 8 -37.85 -44.80 12.04
CA GLU A 8 -38.38 -43.50 11.60
C GLU A 8 -37.48 -42.39 12.07
N ARG A 9 -36.84 -41.67 11.17
CA ARG A 9 -36.16 -40.43 11.48
C ARG A 9 -37.19 -39.31 11.64
N SER A 10 -37.70 -39.11 12.83
CA SER A 10 -38.53 -37.95 13.17
C SER A 10 -37.61 -36.70 13.40
N GLY A 11 -37.18 -36.11 12.29
CA GLY A 11 -36.62 -34.75 12.37
C GLY A 11 -37.78 -33.77 12.64
N SER A 12 -37.69 -33.02 13.71
CA SER A 12 -38.71 -32.03 14.07
C SER A 12 -38.84 -31.01 12.91
N ARG A 13 -40.07 -30.54 12.62
CA ARG A 13 -40.28 -29.43 11.63
C ARG A 13 -39.44 -28.23 11.94
N LYS A 14 -39.03 -28.00 13.19
CA LYS A 14 -38.17 -26.95 13.65
C LYS A 14 -36.73 -27.14 13.19
N ASP A 15 -36.21 -28.39 13.23
CA ASP A 15 -34.82 -28.69 12.80
C ASP A 15 -34.68 -28.50 11.28
N ILE A 16 -35.72 -28.80 10.52
CA ILE A 16 -35.75 -28.56 9.05
C ILE A 16 -35.80 -27.06 8.77
N ALA A 17 -36.62 -26.31 9.48
CA ALA A 17 -36.73 -24.84 9.33
C ALA A 17 -35.43 -24.13 9.71
N ASP A 18 -34.77 -24.53 10.80
CA ASP A 18 -33.48 -23.99 11.24
C ASP A 18 -32.37 -24.32 10.24
N GLY A 19 -32.35 -25.53 9.69
CA GLY A 19 -31.42 -25.95 8.65
C GLY A 19 -31.60 -25.16 7.35
N VAL A 20 -32.82 -24.86 6.94
CA VAL A 20 -33.15 -24.02 5.76
C VAL A 20 -32.71 -22.59 6.02
N ALA A 21 -33.00 -22.01 7.20
CA ALA A 21 -32.60 -20.65 7.54
C ALA A 21 -31.06 -20.47 7.57
N VAL A 22 -30.31 -21.45 8.09
CA VAL A 22 -28.85 -21.45 8.08
C VAL A 22 -28.30 -21.51 6.66
N ARG A 23 -28.85 -22.38 5.79
CA ARG A 23 -28.47 -22.48 4.38
C ARG A 23 -28.76 -21.19 3.61
N THR A 24 -29.92 -20.58 3.83
CA THR A 24 -30.32 -19.33 3.16
C THR A 24 -29.37 -18.18 3.57
N LYS A 25 -29.03 -18.06 4.86
CA LYS A 25 -28.05 -17.07 5.34
C LYS A 25 -26.65 -17.32 4.74
N SER A 26 -26.25 -18.58 4.63
CA SER A 26 -24.97 -18.95 4.00
C SER A 26 -24.93 -18.60 2.52
N MET A 27 -25.98 -18.88 1.77
CA MET A 27 -26.11 -18.55 0.34
C MET A 27 -26.13 -17.02 0.12
N ALA A 28 -26.84 -16.26 0.96
CA ALA A 28 -26.86 -14.80 0.90
C ALA A 28 -25.46 -14.21 1.15
N ARG A 29 -24.73 -14.72 2.14
CA ARG A 29 -23.33 -14.31 2.40
C ARG A 29 -22.42 -14.64 1.22
N MET A 30 -22.58 -15.80 0.61
CA MET A 30 -21.79 -16.21 -0.57
C MET A 30 -22.11 -15.34 -1.78
N ALA A 31 -23.37 -15.01 -2.05
CA ALA A 31 -23.78 -14.10 -3.11
C ALA A 31 -23.22 -12.69 -2.90
N GLN A 32 -23.24 -12.19 -1.66
CA GLN A 32 -22.66 -10.90 -1.30
C GLN A 32 -21.14 -10.89 -1.49
N LYS A 33 -20.44 -11.98 -1.12
CA LYS A 33 -18.99 -12.14 -1.38
C LYS A 33 -18.68 -12.13 -2.88
N LEU A 34 -19.43 -12.86 -3.67
CA LEU A 34 -19.26 -12.90 -5.14
C LEU A 34 -19.51 -11.54 -5.78
N ALA A 35 -20.49 -10.78 -5.31
CA ALA A 35 -20.76 -9.42 -5.75
C ALA A 35 -19.59 -8.49 -5.42
N HIS A 36 -19.01 -8.58 -4.20
CA HIS A 36 -17.84 -7.82 -3.82
C HIS A 36 -16.61 -8.14 -4.68
N ILE A 37 -16.34 -9.44 -4.92
CA ILE A 37 -15.25 -9.88 -5.78
C ILE A 37 -15.41 -9.34 -7.21
N ARG A 38 -16.62 -9.44 -7.78
CA ARG A 38 -16.93 -8.90 -9.13
C ARG A 38 -16.71 -7.40 -9.19
N LYS A 39 -17.20 -6.65 -8.19
CA LYS A 39 -17.04 -5.20 -8.11
C LYS A 39 -15.55 -4.82 -8.05
N ALA A 40 -14.76 -5.41 -7.15
CA ALA A 40 -13.35 -5.12 -7.00
C ALA A 40 -12.54 -5.48 -8.27
N ARG A 41 -12.86 -6.60 -8.93
CA ARG A 41 -12.25 -6.94 -10.24
C ARG A 41 -12.61 -5.91 -11.29
N GLY A 42 -13.88 -5.48 -11.34
CA GLY A 42 -14.35 -4.45 -12.26
C GLY A 42 -13.63 -3.11 -12.03
N GLU A 43 -13.48 -2.69 -10.79
CA GLU A 43 -12.73 -1.48 -10.43
C GLU A 43 -11.27 -1.59 -10.87
N PHE A 44 -10.58 -2.70 -10.57
CA PHE A 44 -9.20 -2.90 -11.01
C PHE A 44 -9.04 -2.91 -12.52
N VAL A 45 -9.91 -3.66 -13.23
CA VAL A 45 -9.90 -3.68 -14.70
C VAL A 45 -10.21 -2.31 -15.28
N SER A 46 -11.15 -1.56 -14.68
CA SER A 46 -11.44 -0.18 -15.07
C SER A 46 -10.23 0.74 -14.90
N LEU A 47 -9.53 0.66 -13.76
CA LEU A 47 -8.30 1.43 -13.51
C LEU A 47 -7.21 1.07 -14.54
N LEU A 48 -7.07 -0.23 -14.84
CA LEU A 48 -6.10 -0.68 -15.84
C LEU A 48 -6.45 -0.18 -17.25
N LEU A 49 -7.73 -0.27 -17.65
CA LEU A 49 -8.20 0.23 -18.95
C LEU A 49 -8.11 1.75 -19.05
N GLN A 50 -8.42 2.49 -17.99
CA GLN A 50 -8.22 3.93 -17.94
C GLN A 50 -6.74 4.28 -18.12
N ARG A 51 -5.84 3.53 -17.49
CA ARG A 51 -4.40 3.69 -17.65
C ARG A 51 -3.95 3.45 -19.11
N LEU A 52 -4.51 2.44 -19.79
CA LEU A 52 -4.15 2.11 -21.17
C LEU A 52 -4.72 3.09 -22.20
N ARG A 53 -5.85 3.74 -21.88
CA ARG A 53 -6.57 4.65 -22.80
C ARG A 53 -6.31 6.12 -22.51
N GLY A 54 -5.81 6.47 -21.33
CA GLY A 54 -5.73 7.84 -20.85
C GLY A 54 -4.39 8.50 -21.18
N LYS A 55 -4.45 9.78 -21.54
CA LYS A 55 -3.30 10.66 -21.44
C LYS A 55 -2.89 10.77 -19.97
N PRO A 56 -1.60 10.97 -19.64
CA PRO A 56 -1.18 11.17 -18.26
C PRO A 56 -1.93 12.37 -17.68
N PHE A 57 -2.73 12.11 -16.66
CA PHE A 57 -3.50 13.15 -15.99
C PHE A 57 -2.87 13.43 -14.63
N PHE A 58 -2.37 14.66 -14.46
CA PHE A 58 -1.88 15.13 -13.19
C PHE A 58 -3.05 15.73 -12.41
N ARG A 59 -3.53 15.02 -11.40
CA ARG A 59 -4.56 15.53 -10.51
C ARG A 59 -4.00 16.65 -9.66
N GLN A 60 -4.57 17.85 -9.77
CA GLN A 60 -4.38 18.87 -8.74
C GLN A 60 -5.27 18.53 -7.54
N THR A 61 -4.66 18.12 -6.46
CA THR A 61 -5.35 17.99 -5.18
C THR A 61 -5.56 19.41 -4.64
N MET A 62 -6.82 19.84 -4.60
CA MET A 62 -7.17 21.09 -3.90
C MET A 62 -6.98 20.84 -2.41
N VAL A 63 -6.00 21.49 -1.83
CA VAL A 63 -5.65 21.38 -0.41
C VAL A 63 -5.91 22.72 0.23
N SER A 64 -6.73 22.74 1.28
CA SER A 64 -7.00 23.97 2.04
C SER A 64 -5.91 24.22 3.08
N ALA A 65 -5.77 25.47 3.52
CA ALA A 65 -4.87 25.81 4.62
C ALA A 65 -5.28 25.08 5.91
N ALA A 66 -6.57 24.92 6.16
CA ALA A 66 -7.11 24.20 7.31
C ALA A 66 -6.71 22.71 7.32
N ASP A 67 -6.65 22.08 6.14
CA ASP A 67 -6.16 20.70 6.05
C ASP A 67 -4.67 20.60 6.36
N LEU A 68 -3.85 21.55 5.85
CA LEU A 68 -2.41 21.60 6.13
C LEU A 68 -2.11 21.82 7.63
N GLU A 69 -2.96 22.53 8.34
CA GLU A 69 -2.86 22.72 9.79
C GLU A 69 -3.11 21.44 10.59
N GLN A 70 -3.74 20.43 10.00
CA GLN A 70 -4.02 19.15 10.64
C GLN A 70 -2.95 18.09 10.36
N GLY A 71 -2.17 18.23 9.29
CA GLY A 71 -1.12 17.29 8.89
C GLY A 71 -0.96 17.20 7.38
N LEU A 72 0.07 16.48 6.94
CA LEU A 72 0.38 16.25 5.53
C LEU A 72 0.65 14.78 5.26
N THR A 73 -0.10 14.18 4.35
CA THR A 73 0.18 12.86 3.81
C THR A 73 0.56 12.97 2.33
N LEU A 74 1.80 12.58 2.00
CA LEU A 74 2.34 12.61 0.65
C LEU A 74 2.20 11.25 0.01
N VAL A 75 1.57 11.18 -1.16
CA VAL A 75 1.38 9.96 -1.94
C VAL A 75 2.39 9.94 -3.09
N LEU A 76 3.23 8.91 -3.14
CA LEU A 76 4.14 8.67 -4.26
C LEU A 76 3.60 7.53 -5.12
N PRO A 77 3.22 7.79 -6.38
CA PRO A 77 2.79 6.76 -7.32
C PRO A 77 3.89 5.73 -7.61
N GLY A 78 3.53 4.62 -8.24
CA GLY A 78 4.46 3.67 -8.81
C GLY A 78 5.22 4.24 -10.02
N ILE A 79 5.87 3.36 -10.78
CA ILE A 79 6.66 3.75 -11.96
C ILE A 79 5.79 4.34 -13.10
N GLU A 80 4.48 4.22 -13.02
CA GLU A 80 3.53 4.91 -13.90
C GLU A 80 3.51 6.42 -13.69
N ALA A 81 4.03 6.90 -12.57
CA ALA A 81 4.20 8.30 -12.16
C ALA A 81 2.91 9.09 -11.95
N ALA A 82 1.84 8.79 -12.64
CA ALA A 82 0.54 9.45 -12.55
C ALA A 82 -0.57 8.49 -12.99
N GLY A 83 -1.81 8.81 -12.65
CA GLY A 83 -2.98 8.09 -13.15
C GLY A 83 -3.85 7.46 -12.06
N PRO A 84 -4.77 6.57 -12.47
CA PRO A 84 -5.90 6.14 -11.64
C PRO A 84 -5.51 5.41 -10.35
N PHE A 85 -4.36 4.76 -10.28
CA PHE A 85 -3.87 4.14 -9.05
C PHE A 85 -3.47 5.19 -8.00
N ALA A 86 -2.81 6.27 -8.43
CA ALA A 86 -2.49 7.41 -7.56
C ALA A 86 -3.76 8.08 -7.03
N ASP A 87 -4.75 8.28 -7.91
CA ASP A 87 -6.04 8.87 -7.54
C ASP A 87 -6.81 8.00 -6.56
N ALA A 88 -6.81 6.68 -6.76
CA ALA A 88 -7.45 5.74 -5.85
C ALA A 88 -6.81 5.76 -4.45
N MET A 89 -5.47 5.84 -4.38
CA MET A 89 -4.77 5.99 -3.10
C MET A 89 -5.16 7.29 -2.39
N VAL A 90 -5.17 8.43 -3.12
CA VAL A 90 -5.57 9.73 -2.57
C VAL A 90 -7.00 9.68 -2.06
N ASN A 91 -7.94 9.14 -2.83
CA ASN A 91 -9.34 9.02 -2.42
C ASN A 91 -9.49 8.18 -1.15
N GLY A 92 -8.79 7.04 -1.10
CA GLY A 92 -8.82 6.15 0.07
C GLY A 92 -8.26 6.81 1.33
N LEU A 93 -7.19 7.58 1.21
CA LEU A 93 -6.57 8.31 2.32
C LEU A 93 -7.42 9.51 2.73
N ALA A 94 -7.77 10.40 1.79
CA ALA A 94 -8.48 11.64 2.07
C ALA A 94 -9.84 11.42 2.76
N SER A 95 -10.45 10.24 2.55
CA SER A 95 -11.70 9.87 3.23
C SER A 95 -11.51 9.34 4.66
N ALA A 96 -10.28 9.14 5.13
CA ALA A 96 -10.03 8.39 6.37
C ALA A 96 -8.88 8.91 7.24
N VAL A 97 -8.05 9.83 6.74
CA VAL A 97 -6.98 10.46 7.54
C VAL A 97 -7.24 11.95 7.71
N PRO A 98 -6.87 12.55 8.84
CA PRO A 98 -6.92 13.99 9.02
C PRO A 98 -5.83 14.66 8.18
N GLY A 99 -6.10 15.92 7.79
CA GLY A 99 -5.13 16.75 7.11
C GLY A 99 -5.09 16.58 5.59
N ALA A 100 -4.13 17.25 5.01
CA ALA A 100 -3.93 17.31 3.56
C ALA A 100 -3.38 16.00 3.00
N VAL A 101 -3.94 15.54 1.88
CA VAL A 101 -3.41 14.41 1.11
C VAL A 101 -3.00 14.91 -0.27
N GLN A 102 -1.72 14.82 -0.61
CA GLN A 102 -1.17 15.34 -1.87
C GLN A 102 -0.36 14.28 -2.60
N ILE A 103 -0.41 14.30 -3.95
CA ILE A 103 0.47 13.48 -4.78
C ILE A 103 1.77 14.23 -5.00
N PHE A 104 2.89 13.57 -4.72
CA PHE A 104 4.21 14.03 -5.15
C PHE A 104 4.58 13.31 -6.45
N TYR A 105 4.54 14.04 -7.56
CA TYR A 105 4.86 13.52 -8.89
C TYR A 105 6.38 13.46 -9.09
N TRP A 106 6.96 12.29 -8.86
CA TRP A 106 8.40 12.07 -8.95
C TRP A 106 8.83 11.49 -10.30
N GLY A 107 7.91 10.83 -11.00
CA GLY A 107 8.19 10.08 -12.21
C GLY A 107 7.94 10.87 -13.50
N ILE A 108 8.43 10.32 -14.61
CA ILE A 108 8.01 10.66 -15.98
C ILE A 108 6.75 9.84 -16.26
N PRO A 109 5.66 10.43 -16.79
CA PRO A 109 4.44 9.69 -17.10
C PRO A 109 4.64 8.54 -18.08
N PHE A 110 3.74 7.56 -18.03
CA PHE A 110 3.65 6.48 -19.02
C PHE A 110 3.30 7.06 -20.41
N PRO A 111 3.80 6.49 -21.53
CA PRO A 111 4.65 5.27 -21.58
C PRO A 111 6.15 5.51 -21.41
N GLU A 112 6.67 6.72 -21.63
CA GLU A 112 8.10 7.03 -21.75
C GLU A 112 8.85 6.82 -20.43
N GLY A 113 8.17 7.02 -19.30
CA GLY A 113 8.76 6.98 -17.97
C GLY A 113 8.93 5.58 -17.37
N TYR A 114 8.36 4.53 -17.97
CA TYR A 114 8.24 3.23 -17.30
C TYR A 114 9.60 2.66 -16.86
N LEU A 115 10.53 2.49 -17.78
CA LEU A 115 11.89 2.03 -17.47
C LEU A 115 12.75 3.11 -16.80
N PRO A 116 12.78 4.38 -17.30
CA PRO A 116 13.53 5.43 -16.61
C PRO A 116 13.16 5.61 -15.13
N ASN A 117 11.88 5.57 -14.77
CA ASN A 117 11.44 5.70 -13.38
C ASN A 117 11.97 4.58 -12.49
N LEU A 118 12.09 3.37 -12.99
CA LEU A 118 12.69 2.26 -12.24
C LEU A 118 14.21 2.34 -12.21
N MET A 119 14.83 2.69 -13.33
CA MET A 119 16.26 2.45 -13.57
C MET A 119 17.16 3.68 -13.34
N TRP A 120 16.65 4.89 -13.45
CA TRP A 120 17.45 6.11 -13.42
C TRP A 120 17.68 6.63 -11.99
N LEU A 121 18.52 5.92 -11.25
CA LEU A 121 18.77 6.19 -9.82
C LEU A 121 19.15 7.64 -9.52
N ARG A 122 20.03 8.26 -10.36
CA ARG A 122 20.46 9.65 -10.17
C ARG A 122 19.29 10.62 -10.19
N ARG A 123 18.36 10.44 -11.14
CA ARG A 123 17.14 11.25 -11.24
C ARG A 123 16.21 11.00 -10.06
N ASN A 124 16.04 9.74 -9.67
CA ASN A 124 15.16 9.38 -8.55
C ASN A 124 15.69 9.96 -7.23
N ARG A 125 17.00 10.02 -7.05
CA ARG A 125 17.63 10.70 -5.90
C ARG A 125 17.46 12.22 -5.97
N ALA A 126 17.52 12.84 -7.14
CA ALA A 126 17.22 14.28 -7.29
C ALA A 126 15.76 14.57 -6.90
N LYS A 127 14.80 13.74 -7.33
CA LYS A 127 13.40 13.84 -6.91
C LYS A 127 13.18 13.58 -5.42
N ALA A 128 13.97 12.71 -4.82
CA ALA A 128 13.97 12.52 -3.38
C ALA A 128 14.44 13.79 -2.63
N ALA A 129 15.44 14.49 -3.16
CA ALA A 129 15.89 15.76 -2.58
C ALA A 129 14.80 16.86 -2.67
N GLU A 130 14.07 16.94 -3.79
CA GLU A 130 12.92 17.86 -3.94
C GLU A 130 11.82 17.53 -2.89
N LEU A 131 11.54 16.24 -2.69
CA LEU A 131 10.57 15.77 -1.69
C LEU A 131 11.02 16.12 -0.26
N ALA A 132 12.29 15.88 0.08
CA ALA A 132 12.84 16.23 1.39
C ALA A 132 12.72 17.75 1.64
N GLN A 133 13.03 18.59 0.65
CA GLN A 133 12.86 20.04 0.76
C GLN A 133 11.39 20.44 0.91
N MET A 134 10.46 19.76 0.24
CA MET A 134 9.02 20.00 0.43
C MET A 134 8.59 19.71 1.86
N ILE A 135 9.05 18.59 2.42
CA ILE A 135 8.78 18.21 3.82
C ILE A 135 9.32 19.25 4.79
N LEU A 136 10.57 19.68 4.62
CA LEU A 136 11.19 20.69 5.50
C LEU A 136 10.43 22.00 5.46
N ARG A 137 10.09 22.50 4.25
CA ARG A 137 9.27 23.73 4.12
C ARG A 137 7.89 23.59 4.79
N TYR A 138 7.27 22.42 4.71
CA TYR A 138 6.02 22.17 5.40
C TYR A 138 6.21 22.21 6.92
N GLN A 139 7.21 21.54 7.46
CA GLN A 139 7.51 21.53 8.90
C GLN A 139 7.87 22.91 9.45
N ASP A 140 8.56 23.74 8.65
CA ASP A 140 8.88 25.13 9.03
C ASP A 140 7.61 25.99 9.12
N ARG A 141 6.65 25.78 8.20
CA ARG A 141 5.40 26.55 8.17
C ARG A 141 4.35 26.03 9.16
N TYR A 142 4.35 24.72 9.43
CA TYR A 142 3.38 24.05 10.30
C TYR A 142 4.12 23.18 11.34
N PRO A 143 4.81 23.81 12.31
CA PRO A 143 5.64 23.10 13.28
C PRO A 143 4.79 22.13 14.12
N GLY A 144 5.34 20.94 14.37
CA GLY A 144 4.69 19.89 15.18
C GLY A 144 3.50 19.18 14.51
N ARG A 145 3.21 19.49 13.24
CA ARG A 145 2.14 18.79 12.51
C ARG A 145 2.65 17.49 11.90
N PRO A 146 1.83 16.41 11.94
CA PRO A 146 2.27 15.11 11.46
C PRO A 146 2.52 15.11 9.95
N VAL A 147 3.57 14.39 9.54
CA VAL A 147 3.90 14.15 8.13
C VAL A 147 4.01 12.65 7.89
N HIS A 148 3.29 12.17 6.89
CA HIS A 148 3.36 10.78 6.45
C HIS A 148 3.68 10.69 4.95
N ILE A 149 4.34 9.62 4.56
CA ILE A 149 4.55 9.27 3.15
C ILE A 149 3.91 7.91 2.89
N VAL A 150 3.11 7.81 1.82
CA VAL A 150 2.56 6.55 1.30
C VAL A 150 3.10 6.33 -0.10
N ALA A 151 3.93 5.34 -0.28
CA ALA A 151 4.61 5.08 -1.54
C ALA A 151 4.21 3.71 -2.12
N ASN A 152 3.78 3.71 -3.38
CA ASN A 152 3.44 2.51 -4.11
C ASN A 152 4.58 2.07 -5.01
N SER A 153 4.87 0.76 -5.06
CA SER A 153 5.76 0.15 -6.06
C SER A 153 7.11 0.87 -6.16
N GLY A 154 7.45 1.38 -7.36
CA GLY A 154 8.68 2.15 -7.63
C GLY A 154 8.81 3.46 -6.85
N GLY A 155 7.72 4.04 -6.38
CA GLY A 155 7.73 5.23 -5.51
C GLY A 155 8.42 5.00 -4.16
N ALA A 156 8.59 3.73 -3.75
CA ALA A 156 9.30 3.39 -2.51
C ALA A 156 10.75 3.88 -2.50
N GLY A 157 11.45 3.87 -3.66
CA GLY A 157 12.82 4.38 -3.77
C GLY A 157 12.92 5.88 -3.44
N PRO A 158 12.30 6.77 -4.22
CA PRO A 158 12.32 8.20 -3.91
C PRO A 158 11.82 8.53 -2.51
N ALA A 159 10.83 7.80 -2.00
CA ALA A 159 10.30 8.01 -0.66
C ALA A 159 11.34 7.75 0.44
N ILE A 160 12.01 6.58 0.42
CA ILE A 160 13.01 6.27 1.44
C ILE A 160 14.25 7.15 1.32
N PHE A 161 14.70 7.45 0.10
CA PHE A 161 15.83 8.35 -0.11
C PHE A 161 15.54 9.76 0.41
N ALA A 162 14.29 10.25 0.26
CA ALA A 162 13.89 11.55 0.80
C ALA A 162 13.93 11.57 2.33
N VAL A 163 13.44 10.53 2.98
CA VAL A 163 13.50 10.40 4.44
C VAL A 163 14.95 10.38 4.92
N GLU A 164 15.85 9.67 4.24
CA GLU A 164 17.28 9.61 4.58
C GLU A 164 18.02 10.95 4.41
N LEU A 165 17.51 11.84 3.56
CA LEU A 165 18.05 13.18 3.34
C LEU A 165 17.59 14.21 4.39
N LEU A 166 16.59 13.90 5.20
CA LEU A 166 16.18 14.80 6.27
C LEU A 166 17.31 14.95 7.32
N PRO A 167 17.51 16.09 7.96
CA PRO A 167 18.36 16.23 9.13
C PRO A 167 17.91 15.28 10.26
N LEU A 168 18.82 14.91 11.16
CA LEU A 168 18.51 13.95 12.22
C LEU A 168 17.53 14.49 13.28
N ASP A 169 17.47 15.80 13.43
CA ASP A 169 16.55 16.53 14.29
C ASP A 169 15.17 16.78 13.64
N ARG A 170 15.02 16.43 12.36
CA ARG A 170 13.78 16.64 11.58
C ARG A 170 13.18 15.29 11.22
N LYS A 171 12.23 14.83 12.02
CA LYS A 171 11.55 13.55 11.80
C LYS A 171 10.18 13.74 11.16
N ILE A 172 9.72 12.69 10.50
CA ILE A 172 8.33 12.55 10.07
C ILE A 172 7.68 11.37 10.81
N ASP A 173 6.35 11.33 10.83
CA ASP A 173 5.63 10.33 11.62
C ASP A 173 5.78 8.92 11.07
N GLY A 174 5.58 8.73 9.77
CA GLY A 174 5.61 7.39 9.22
C GLY A 174 5.84 7.31 7.71
N LEU A 175 6.40 6.18 7.30
CA LEU A 175 6.62 5.82 5.91
C LEU A 175 5.88 4.50 5.62
N VAL A 176 4.96 4.52 4.67
CA VAL A 176 4.17 3.35 4.27
C VAL A 176 4.59 2.90 2.89
N PHE A 177 4.88 1.61 2.74
CA PHE A 177 5.12 0.97 1.44
C PHE A 177 3.96 0.05 1.06
N LEU A 178 3.42 0.24 -0.13
CA LEU A 178 2.41 -0.60 -0.75
C LEU A 178 3.05 -1.36 -1.91
N GLY A 179 3.43 -2.61 -1.70
CA GLY A 179 4.15 -3.40 -2.69
C GLY A 179 5.44 -2.71 -3.15
N GLY A 180 6.27 -2.23 -2.21
CA GLY A 180 7.46 -1.44 -2.52
C GLY A 180 8.50 -2.16 -3.38
N ALA A 181 9.01 -1.50 -4.42
CA ALA A 181 10.01 -2.04 -5.35
C ALA A 181 11.45 -1.71 -4.92
N ILE A 182 11.75 -1.73 -3.63
CA ILE A 182 13.10 -1.58 -3.08
C ILE A 182 13.62 -2.94 -2.61
N SER A 183 14.94 -3.13 -2.59
CA SER A 183 15.56 -4.39 -2.18
C SER A 183 15.09 -4.85 -0.80
N SER A 184 14.77 -6.13 -0.65
CA SER A 184 14.42 -6.72 0.65
C SER A 184 15.56 -6.69 1.67
N THR A 185 16.79 -6.43 1.22
CA THR A 185 18.00 -6.30 2.06
C THR A 185 18.47 -4.84 2.19
N TYR A 186 17.63 -3.86 1.84
CA TYR A 186 17.96 -2.45 2.01
C TYR A 186 18.19 -2.12 3.49
N ASP A 187 19.24 -1.36 3.78
CA ASP A 187 19.53 -0.91 5.14
C ASP A 187 18.58 0.23 5.53
N LEU A 188 17.65 -0.06 6.42
CA LEU A 188 16.61 0.89 6.83
C LEU A 188 17.04 1.84 7.95
N ARG A 189 18.24 1.66 8.56
CA ARG A 189 18.66 2.42 9.75
C ARG A 189 18.68 3.92 9.50
N GLY A 190 19.15 4.33 8.32
CA GLY A 190 19.16 5.74 7.92
C GLY A 190 17.78 6.39 7.95
N ALA A 191 16.77 5.71 7.42
CA ALA A 191 15.38 6.16 7.43
C ALA A 191 14.75 6.02 8.83
N LEU A 192 14.95 4.89 9.52
CA LEU A 192 14.31 4.61 10.82
C LEU A 192 14.69 5.61 11.92
N ARG A 193 15.90 6.20 11.86
CA ARG A 193 16.30 7.29 12.76
C ARG A 193 15.49 8.57 12.56
N ARG A 194 14.89 8.76 11.39
CA ARG A 194 14.12 9.95 10.97
C ARG A 194 12.62 9.74 10.98
N LEU A 195 12.18 8.63 11.55
CA LEU A 195 10.77 8.26 11.66
C LEU A 195 10.37 8.10 13.12
N GLU A 196 9.26 8.70 13.53
CA GLU A 196 8.71 8.53 14.88
C GLU A 196 8.04 7.16 15.03
N LYS A 197 7.04 6.87 14.19
CA LYS A 197 6.26 5.62 14.22
C LYS A 197 6.89 4.49 13.40
N GLY A 198 7.80 4.81 12.46
CA GLY A 198 8.56 3.85 11.68
C GLY A 198 8.05 3.58 10.28
N ILE A 199 8.40 2.40 9.76
CA ILE A 199 8.05 1.93 8.41
C ILE A 199 6.99 0.86 8.49
N PHE A 200 5.90 1.03 7.71
CA PHE A 200 4.82 0.07 7.54
C PHE A 200 4.91 -0.52 6.14
N ASN A 201 5.38 -1.76 6.02
CA ASN A 201 5.56 -2.44 4.75
C ASN A 201 4.44 -3.44 4.49
N PHE A 202 3.55 -3.13 3.57
CA PHE A 202 2.49 -4.03 3.10
C PHE A 202 3.02 -4.83 1.91
N TYR A 203 3.11 -6.17 2.06
CA TYR A 203 3.73 -7.04 1.09
C TYR A 203 2.94 -8.32 0.82
N SER A 204 3.16 -8.91 -0.37
CA SER A 204 2.46 -10.12 -0.81
C SER A 204 3.36 -11.04 -1.61
N HIS A 205 3.50 -12.29 -1.18
CA HIS A 205 4.19 -13.31 -1.96
C HIS A 205 3.52 -13.62 -3.31
N ARG A 206 2.25 -13.21 -3.50
CA ARG A 206 1.55 -13.38 -4.79
C ARG A 206 1.98 -12.34 -5.82
N ASP A 207 2.75 -11.33 -5.42
CA ASP A 207 3.32 -10.31 -6.31
C ASP A 207 4.69 -10.72 -6.89
N TRP A 208 4.88 -12.02 -7.06
CA TRP A 208 6.17 -12.58 -7.49
C TRP A 208 6.53 -12.25 -8.94
N ILE A 209 5.56 -11.99 -9.83
CA ILE A 209 5.83 -11.68 -11.24
C ILE A 209 6.51 -10.32 -11.34
N VAL A 210 5.92 -9.27 -10.77
CA VAL A 210 6.43 -7.90 -10.87
C VAL A 210 7.57 -7.66 -9.88
N LEU A 211 7.34 -7.94 -8.59
CA LEU A 211 8.29 -7.63 -7.51
C LEU A 211 9.25 -8.78 -7.17
N GLY A 212 9.06 -9.94 -7.76
CA GLY A 212 10.00 -11.05 -7.71
C GLY A 212 10.87 -11.07 -8.95
N VAL A 213 10.33 -11.62 -10.06
CA VAL A 213 11.08 -11.78 -11.31
C VAL A 213 11.42 -10.43 -11.94
N GLY A 214 10.45 -9.49 -12.02
CA GLY A 214 10.68 -8.18 -12.65
C GLY A 214 11.80 -7.42 -11.95
N THR A 215 11.81 -7.32 -10.62
CA THR A 215 12.88 -6.61 -9.89
C THR A 215 14.21 -7.37 -9.87
N SER A 216 14.19 -8.70 -10.01
CA SER A 216 15.42 -9.48 -10.13
C SER A 216 16.11 -9.28 -11.48
N LEU A 217 15.34 -9.06 -12.57
CA LEU A 217 15.86 -8.85 -13.91
C LEU A 217 16.24 -7.38 -14.18
N PHE A 218 15.36 -6.46 -13.83
CA PHE A 218 15.55 -5.03 -14.13
C PHE A 218 16.19 -4.25 -12.98
N GLY A 219 16.32 -4.87 -11.82
CA GLY A 219 16.76 -4.26 -10.57
C GLY A 219 15.65 -3.57 -9.81
N THR A 220 15.86 -3.43 -8.51
CA THR A 220 15.01 -2.65 -7.60
C THR A 220 15.28 -1.15 -7.76
N SER A 221 14.47 -0.29 -7.15
CA SER A 221 14.66 1.17 -7.16
C SER A 221 16.01 1.62 -6.59
N ASP A 222 16.65 0.81 -5.74
CA ASP A 222 18.03 0.99 -5.25
C ASP A 222 19.09 0.30 -6.13
N ARG A 223 18.71 -0.17 -7.31
CA ARG A 223 19.57 -0.78 -8.35
C ARG A 223 20.25 -2.08 -7.92
N LYS A 224 19.63 -2.84 -7.04
CA LYS A 224 20.10 -4.20 -6.71
C LYS A 224 19.28 -5.23 -7.47
N PRO A 225 19.90 -6.28 -8.05
CA PRO A 225 19.19 -7.41 -8.66
C PRO A 225 18.67 -8.34 -7.56
N HIS A 226 17.67 -7.87 -6.82
CA HIS A 226 17.10 -8.57 -5.67
C HIS A 226 15.58 -8.61 -5.73
N ILE A 227 14.99 -9.61 -5.05
CA ILE A 227 13.55 -9.64 -4.80
C ILE A 227 13.18 -8.43 -3.93
N ALA A 228 12.17 -7.70 -4.34
CA ALA A 228 11.72 -6.50 -3.65
C ALA A 228 11.01 -6.78 -2.32
N CYS A 229 11.08 -5.83 -1.39
CA CYS A 229 10.41 -5.90 -0.10
C CYS A 229 8.88 -6.02 -0.19
N GLY A 230 8.28 -5.53 -1.27
CA GLY A 230 6.85 -5.68 -1.54
C GLY A 230 6.43 -7.11 -1.87
N CYS A 231 7.38 -7.99 -2.24
CA CYS A 231 7.13 -9.42 -2.46
C CYS A 231 7.36 -10.25 -1.18
N VAL A 232 8.51 -10.08 -0.53
CA VAL A 232 8.96 -10.99 0.55
C VAL A 232 9.10 -10.32 1.92
N GLY A 233 8.85 -9.02 2.01
CA GLY A 233 9.16 -8.22 3.19
C GLY A 233 10.64 -7.81 3.24
N PHE A 234 10.98 -6.96 4.21
CA PHE A 234 12.37 -6.63 4.52
C PHE A 234 13.01 -7.70 5.40
N LYS A 235 14.26 -8.00 5.13
CA LYS A 235 15.09 -8.81 6.03
C LYS A 235 15.57 -7.94 7.19
N ARG A 236 15.38 -8.42 8.41
CA ARG A 236 15.95 -7.77 9.59
C ARG A 236 17.42 -8.17 9.73
N PRO A 237 18.30 -7.23 10.10
CA PRO A 237 19.68 -7.59 10.45
C PRO A 237 19.70 -8.43 11.73
N THR A 238 20.84 -9.07 12.01
CA THR A 238 21.08 -9.69 13.31
C THR A 238 21.10 -8.63 14.43
N THR A 239 20.82 -9.03 15.66
CA THR A 239 20.77 -8.13 16.83
C THR A 239 22.05 -7.29 16.98
N ASN A 240 23.23 -7.90 16.74
CA ASN A 240 24.51 -7.20 16.80
C ASN A 240 24.68 -6.12 15.73
N ALA A 241 23.94 -6.19 14.63
CA ALA A 241 23.97 -5.20 13.55
C ALA A 241 22.92 -4.08 13.73
N ASP A 242 22.09 -4.12 14.77
CA ASP A 242 21.11 -3.10 15.12
C ASP A 242 21.15 -2.74 16.61
N PRO A 243 22.27 -2.19 17.11
CA PRO A 243 22.45 -1.91 18.53
C PRO A 243 21.48 -0.84 19.07
N GLU A 244 20.93 0.01 18.20
CA GLU A 244 19.93 1.03 18.53
C GLU A 244 18.49 0.47 18.54
N ASN A 245 18.33 -0.81 18.22
CA ASN A 245 17.02 -1.46 18.06
C ASN A 245 16.06 -0.71 17.12
N LEU A 246 16.58 -0.09 16.08
CA LEU A 246 15.81 0.72 15.12
C LEU A 246 14.76 -0.10 14.38
N TYR A 247 15.08 -1.37 14.10
CA TYR A 247 14.17 -2.28 13.40
C TYR A 247 12.94 -2.70 14.23
N ALA A 248 12.85 -2.31 15.51
CA ALA A 248 11.61 -2.40 16.28
C ALA A 248 10.49 -1.56 15.64
N LYS A 249 10.86 -0.46 14.96
CA LYS A 249 9.94 0.40 14.21
C LYS A 249 9.60 -0.11 12.79
N LEU A 250 10.06 -1.30 12.39
CA LEU A 250 9.68 -1.93 11.13
C LEU A 250 8.46 -2.82 11.32
N HIS A 251 7.33 -2.37 10.83
CA HIS A 251 6.05 -3.09 10.84
C HIS A 251 5.80 -3.73 9.48
N GLN A 252 5.70 -5.06 9.44
CA GLN A 252 5.52 -5.81 8.20
C GLN A 252 4.14 -6.46 8.17
N VAL A 253 3.30 -6.02 7.22
CA VAL A 253 1.92 -6.49 7.07
C VAL A 253 1.83 -7.39 5.84
N LYS A 254 1.81 -8.70 6.11
CA LYS A 254 1.71 -9.71 5.06
C LYS A 254 0.27 -9.81 4.54
N TRP A 255 0.11 -9.86 3.23
CA TRP A 255 -1.16 -10.17 2.60
C TRP A 255 -1.74 -11.51 3.08
N LYS A 256 -3.07 -11.56 3.24
CA LYS A 256 -3.82 -12.75 3.66
C LYS A 256 -4.99 -13.01 2.70
N PRO A 257 -5.36 -14.28 2.44
CA PRO A 257 -6.48 -14.62 1.55
C PRO A 257 -7.82 -13.95 1.91
N ALA A 258 -8.08 -13.70 3.19
CA ALA A 258 -9.29 -13.02 3.64
C ALA A 258 -9.48 -11.62 3.00
N LEU A 259 -8.41 -10.95 2.59
CA LEU A 259 -8.48 -9.65 1.91
C LEU A 259 -9.17 -9.70 0.54
N ILE A 260 -9.26 -10.90 -0.08
CA ILE A 260 -10.05 -11.08 -1.31
C ILE A 260 -11.53 -10.83 -1.01
N ASP A 261 -12.03 -11.43 0.05
CA ASP A 261 -13.43 -11.32 0.46
C ASP A 261 -13.76 -9.94 1.04
N ASP A 262 -12.84 -9.38 1.83
CA ASP A 262 -13.06 -8.13 2.55
C ASP A 262 -13.04 -6.89 1.64
N CYS A 263 -12.06 -6.81 0.75
CA CYS A 263 -11.84 -5.61 -0.07
C CYS A 263 -11.44 -5.88 -1.52
N GLY A 264 -11.43 -7.15 -1.95
CA GLY A 264 -11.08 -7.55 -3.31
C GLY A 264 -9.59 -7.48 -3.61
N HIS A 265 -8.73 -7.47 -2.59
CA HIS A 265 -7.28 -7.47 -2.78
C HIS A 265 -6.75 -8.87 -3.04
N TRP A 266 -6.40 -9.17 -4.30
CA TRP A 266 -5.96 -10.49 -4.75
C TRP A 266 -4.52 -10.83 -4.42
N GLY A 267 -3.79 -9.91 -3.82
CA GLY A 267 -2.38 -10.08 -3.45
C GLY A 267 -1.39 -9.86 -4.60
N THR A 268 -1.85 -9.58 -5.82
CA THR A 268 -0.99 -9.26 -6.96
C THR A 268 -0.77 -7.76 -7.10
N HIS A 269 0.16 -7.37 -7.95
CA HIS A 269 0.59 -5.98 -8.11
C HIS A 269 -0.56 -5.03 -8.47
N GLY A 270 -0.58 -3.85 -7.85
CA GLY A 270 -1.58 -2.81 -8.06
C GLY A 270 -2.82 -2.88 -7.16
N PHE A 271 -3.22 -4.06 -6.66
CA PHE A 271 -4.39 -4.14 -5.76
C PHE A 271 -4.18 -3.43 -4.42
N SER A 272 -2.93 -3.31 -3.96
CA SER A 272 -2.57 -2.55 -2.75
C SER A 272 -2.83 -1.04 -2.89
N ALA A 273 -2.96 -0.53 -4.12
CA ALA A 273 -3.28 0.87 -4.41
C ALA A 273 -4.79 1.13 -4.57
N SER A 274 -5.66 0.11 -4.39
CA SER A 274 -7.12 0.32 -4.51
C SER A 274 -7.66 1.20 -3.38
N GLU A 275 -8.61 2.07 -3.69
CA GLU A 275 -9.22 3.01 -2.75
C GLU A 275 -9.72 2.31 -1.48
N ARG A 276 -10.47 1.21 -1.66
CA ARG A 276 -11.06 0.47 -0.55
C ARG A 276 -10.00 -0.13 0.37
N TYR A 277 -8.95 -0.75 -0.20
CA TYR A 277 -7.87 -1.31 0.58
C TYR A 277 -7.12 -0.23 1.36
N VAL A 278 -6.77 0.87 0.69
CA VAL A 278 -6.06 1.98 1.31
C VAL A 278 -6.88 2.57 2.46
N ARG A 279 -8.17 2.82 2.26
CA ARG A 279 -9.07 3.33 3.31
C ARG A 279 -9.18 2.39 4.52
N GLN A 280 -9.37 1.10 4.28
CA GLN A 280 -9.67 0.13 5.34
C GLN A 280 -8.44 -0.39 6.07
N TYR A 281 -7.31 -0.55 5.38
CA TYR A 281 -6.14 -1.24 5.91
C TYR A 281 -4.90 -0.38 6.05
N VAL A 282 -4.77 0.70 5.28
CA VAL A 282 -3.60 1.59 5.31
C VAL A 282 -3.86 2.82 6.16
N ALA A 283 -4.95 3.53 5.91
CA ALA A 283 -5.29 4.77 6.60
C ALA A 283 -5.32 4.64 8.15
N PRO A 284 -5.78 3.52 8.75
CA PRO A 284 -5.74 3.36 10.21
C PRO A 284 -4.34 3.45 10.84
N TRP A 285 -3.28 3.11 10.10
CA TRP A 285 -1.90 3.24 10.59
C TRP A 285 -1.41 4.69 10.61
N ILE A 286 -1.97 5.52 9.73
CA ILE A 286 -1.68 6.95 9.64
C ILE A 286 -2.49 7.73 10.67
N ALA A 287 -3.77 7.40 10.82
CA ALA A 287 -4.71 8.09 11.70
C ALA A 287 -4.47 7.82 13.21
N LYS A 288 -3.77 6.74 13.58
CA LYS A 288 -3.41 6.47 14.98
C LYS A 288 -2.50 7.58 15.51
N LYS A 289 -2.97 8.25 16.56
CA LYS A 289 -2.17 9.21 17.34
C LYS A 289 -1.08 8.51 18.15
#